data_f60a69c7af6f983063f11fd910514e94
#
_entry.id   f60a69c7af6f983063f11fd910514e94
#
_cell.length_a   1.000
_cell.length_b   1.000
_cell.length_c   1.000
_cell.angle_alpha   90.00
_cell.angle_beta   90.00
_cell.angle_gamma   90.00
#
_symmetry.space_group_name_H-M   'P 1'
#
loop_
_entity.id
_entity.type
_entity.pdbx_description
1 polymer ?
#
loop_
_entity_poly.entity_id
_entity_poly.type
_entity_poly.pdbx_seq_one_letter_code
_entity_poly.pdbx_strand_id
1 'polypeptide(L)'
;MIESVDNFLARLKQRDPGQPEFHQAVEEVLRSLWPFLEANPHYLQAGILERMVEPERAVLFRVSWVDDQGKVQVNRGYRIQMSSAIGPYKGGLRFHPSVNLGVLKFLAFEQVFKNSLTSLPMGGGKGGSDFDPKGKSDAEVMRFCQAFMSELYRHIGADLDVPAGDIGVGAREIGFMFGQYKRLANQFTSVLTGKGMTYGGSLIRPEATVYGCVYFAEEMLKRQDKRIDGCRVAISGSGNVAQYAARKVMDLGGKVVSLSDSEGTLYAEAGLTDAQWDAVMELKNVKRGRISELAAQFGLEFRKGQTPWSLPCDIALPCATQNELDVEDARTLLRNGCICVAEGANMPTTLEAVDIFLEAGILYAPGKASNAGGVAVSGLEMSQNAMRLLWTAGEVDSKLHNIMQSIHHACVHYGEEADGSINYVKGANIAGFVKVADAMLAQGVV
;
A
#
# COMPACT_ATOMS: atom_id res chain seq x y z
N MET A 1 -34.26 -12.29 -9.93
CA MET A 1 -33.87 -12.09 -8.51
C MET A 1 -32.39 -11.73 -8.51
N ILE A 2 -32.01 -10.67 -7.81
CA ILE A 2 -30.60 -10.35 -7.57
C ILE A 2 -30.04 -11.47 -6.66
N GLU A 3 -28.91 -12.03 -7.03
CA GLU A 3 -28.21 -13.04 -6.22
C GLU A 3 -27.78 -12.43 -4.89
N SER A 4 -27.69 -13.21 -3.81
CA SER A 4 -27.15 -12.74 -2.53
C SER A 4 -25.62 -12.76 -2.54
N VAL A 5 -25.00 -11.92 -1.71
CA VAL A 5 -23.54 -11.90 -1.53
C VAL A 5 -22.98 -13.29 -1.15
N ASP A 6 -23.68 -14.01 -0.28
CA ASP A 6 -23.26 -15.35 0.17
C ASP A 6 -23.25 -16.38 -0.96
N ASN A 7 -24.25 -16.33 -1.85
CA ASN A 7 -24.29 -17.20 -3.04
C ASN A 7 -23.16 -16.87 -4.02
N PHE A 8 -22.90 -15.60 -4.26
CA PHE A 8 -21.76 -15.17 -5.09
C PHE A 8 -20.42 -15.67 -4.50
N LEU A 9 -20.20 -15.47 -3.20
CA LEU A 9 -18.99 -15.94 -2.52
C LEU A 9 -18.86 -17.48 -2.52
N ALA A 10 -19.96 -18.20 -2.38
CA ALA A 10 -19.94 -19.66 -2.46
C ALA A 10 -19.49 -20.14 -3.86
N ARG A 11 -19.99 -19.54 -4.92
CA ARG A 11 -19.57 -19.83 -6.31
C ARG A 11 -18.09 -19.50 -6.52
N LEU A 12 -17.63 -18.35 -6.01
CA LEU A 12 -16.21 -17.96 -6.09
C LEU A 12 -15.31 -18.99 -5.38
N LYS A 13 -15.66 -19.38 -4.15
CA LYS A 13 -14.91 -20.40 -3.38
C LYS A 13 -14.87 -21.76 -4.10
N GLN A 14 -15.93 -22.14 -4.78
CA GLN A 14 -15.97 -23.37 -5.57
C GLN A 14 -15.11 -23.29 -6.85
N ARG A 15 -15.08 -22.12 -7.50
CA ARG A 15 -14.29 -21.88 -8.72
C ARG A 15 -12.79 -21.81 -8.45
N ASP A 16 -12.40 -21.21 -7.33
CA ASP A 16 -11.00 -20.95 -6.95
C ASP A 16 -10.61 -21.73 -5.68
N PRO A 17 -10.65 -23.07 -5.67
CA PRO A 17 -10.34 -23.84 -4.47
C PRO A 17 -8.90 -23.62 -4.02
N GLY A 18 -8.68 -23.54 -2.70
CA GLY A 18 -7.34 -23.42 -2.13
C GLY A 18 -6.72 -22.02 -2.18
N GLN A 19 -7.54 -20.96 -2.33
CA GLN A 19 -7.08 -19.57 -2.34
C GLN A 19 -7.72 -18.74 -1.19
N PRO A 20 -7.51 -19.11 0.08
CA PRO A 20 -8.23 -18.51 1.22
C PRO A 20 -7.99 -17.00 1.34
N GLU A 21 -6.77 -16.51 1.09
CA GLU A 21 -6.44 -15.09 1.16
C GLU A 21 -7.22 -14.28 0.12
N PHE A 22 -7.37 -14.82 -1.09
CA PHE A 22 -8.17 -14.19 -2.13
C PHE A 22 -9.65 -14.17 -1.79
N HIS A 23 -10.19 -15.28 -1.26
CA HIS A 23 -11.59 -15.36 -0.83
C HIS A 23 -11.91 -14.33 0.26
N GLN A 24 -11.02 -14.20 1.25
CA GLN A 24 -11.17 -13.23 2.34
C GLN A 24 -11.21 -11.81 1.80
N ALA A 25 -10.27 -11.42 0.96
CA ALA A 25 -10.22 -10.07 0.40
C ALA A 25 -11.46 -9.71 -0.43
N VAL A 26 -11.94 -10.66 -1.26
CA VAL A 26 -13.16 -10.46 -2.03
C VAL A 26 -14.37 -10.34 -1.10
N GLU A 27 -14.48 -11.19 -0.07
CA GLU A 27 -15.57 -11.15 0.90
C GLU A 27 -15.63 -9.80 1.64
N GLU A 28 -14.51 -9.30 2.14
CA GLU A 28 -14.40 -8.00 2.83
C GLU A 28 -14.90 -6.85 1.95
N VAL A 29 -14.43 -6.80 0.71
CA VAL A 29 -14.84 -5.75 -0.22
C VAL A 29 -16.31 -5.89 -0.60
N LEU A 30 -16.79 -7.08 -0.97
CA LEU A 30 -18.15 -7.27 -1.44
C LEU A 30 -19.20 -7.05 -0.35
N ARG A 31 -18.94 -7.44 0.90
CA ARG A 31 -19.88 -7.16 2.00
C ARG A 31 -20.11 -5.66 2.19
N SER A 32 -19.07 -4.85 2.04
CA SER A 32 -19.19 -3.39 2.13
C SER A 32 -19.82 -2.75 0.90
N LEU A 33 -19.69 -3.38 -0.28
CA LEU A 33 -20.27 -2.89 -1.54
C LEU A 33 -21.71 -3.33 -1.75
N TRP A 34 -22.16 -4.41 -1.13
CA TRP A 34 -23.40 -5.07 -1.49
C TRP A 34 -24.63 -4.17 -1.38
N PRO A 35 -24.83 -3.37 -0.31
CA PRO A 35 -25.95 -2.43 -0.26
C PRO A 35 -25.96 -1.42 -1.40
N PHE A 36 -24.79 -0.96 -1.84
CA PHE A 36 -24.65 -0.07 -2.98
C PHE A 36 -25.03 -0.77 -4.30
N LEU A 37 -24.64 -2.02 -4.47
CA LEU A 37 -24.95 -2.83 -5.66
C LEU A 37 -26.45 -3.16 -5.76
N GLU A 38 -27.12 -3.42 -4.64
CA GLU A 38 -28.58 -3.60 -4.59
C GLU A 38 -29.33 -2.33 -5.01
N ALA A 39 -28.82 -1.17 -4.59
CA ALA A 39 -29.35 0.13 -5.02
C ALA A 39 -28.99 0.47 -6.48
N ASN A 40 -27.98 -0.17 -7.06
CA ASN A 40 -27.48 0.06 -8.42
C ASN A 40 -27.39 -1.26 -9.22
N PRO A 41 -28.52 -1.94 -9.49
CA PRO A 41 -28.54 -3.32 -9.99
C PRO A 41 -27.96 -3.49 -11.40
N HIS A 42 -27.77 -2.41 -12.14
CA HIS A 42 -27.20 -2.45 -13.48
C HIS A 42 -25.76 -2.99 -13.48
N TYR A 43 -24.98 -2.79 -12.41
CA TYR A 43 -23.64 -3.38 -12.30
C TYR A 43 -23.70 -4.91 -12.20
N LEU A 44 -24.62 -5.44 -11.39
CA LEU A 44 -24.82 -6.90 -11.26
C LEU A 44 -25.35 -7.50 -12.56
N GLN A 45 -26.30 -6.83 -13.23
CA GLN A 45 -26.88 -7.29 -14.49
C GLN A 45 -25.87 -7.33 -15.64
N ALA A 46 -24.84 -6.46 -15.60
CA ALA A 46 -23.76 -6.42 -16.58
C ALA A 46 -22.60 -7.40 -16.27
N GLY A 47 -22.69 -8.20 -15.21
CA GLY A 47 -21.67 -9.16 -14.84
C GLY A 47 -20.35 -8.51 -14.43
N ILE A 48 -20.42 -7.30 -13.87
CA ILE A 48 -19.20 -6.54 -13.48
C ILE A 48 -18.41 -7.27 -12.38
N LEU A 49 -19.12 -7.81 -11.38
CA LEU A 49 -18.45 -8.51 -10.26
C LEU A 49 -17.73 -9.77 -10.73
N GLU A 50 -18.37 -10.59 -11.57
CA GLU A 50 -17.76 -11.80 -12.13
C GLU A 50 -16.46 -11.49 -12.87
N ARG A 51 -16.43 -10.38 -13.60
CA ARG A 51 -15.25 -9.92 -14.35
C ARG A 51 -14.19 -9.32 -13.43
N MET A 52 -14.57 -8.60 -12.38
CA MET A 52 -13.62 -7.98 -11.44
C MET A 52 -12.89 -8.98 -10.56
N VAL A 53 -13.52 -10.11 -10.22
CA VAL A 53 -12.89 -11.16 -9.40
C VAL A 53 -12.07 -12.16 -10.22
N GLU A 54 -12.14 -12.08 -11.55
CA GLU A 54 -11.34 -12.91 -12.46
C GLU A 54 -10.22 -12.08 -13.07
N PRO A 55 -8.95 -12.46 -12.93
CA PRO A 55 -7.85 -11.79 -13.62
C PRO A 55 -8.03 -11.83 -15.14
N GLU A 56 -7.76 -10.73 -15.84
CA GLU A 56 -7.71 -10.74 -17.31
C GLU A 56 -6.63 -11.70 -17.81
N ARG A 57 -5.52 -11.83 -17.09
CA ARG A 57 -4.46 -12.81 -17.36
C ARG A 57 -3.71 -13.20 -16.09
N ALA A 58 -3.32 -14.48 -16.03
CA ALA A 58 -2.38 -14.99 -15.04
C ALA A 58 -1.20 -15.66 -15.79
N VAL A 59 0.00 -15.12 -15.60
CA VAL A 59 1.22 -15.67 -16.21
C VAL A 59 2.02 -16.37 -15.12
N LEU A 60 2.27 -17.67 -15.32
CA LEU A 60 3.12 -18.50 -14.46
C LEU A 60 4.31 -18.99 -15.28
N PHE A 61 5.51 -18.83 -14.76
CA PHE A 61 6.73 -19.23 -15.46
C PHE A 61 7.79 -19.78 -14.50
N ARG A 62 8.68 -20.61 -15.03
CA ARG A 62 9.84 -21.14 -14.31
C ARG A 62 10.98 -20.13 -14.37
N VAL A 63 11.64 -19.90 -13.23
CA VAL A 63 12.86 -19.09 -13.14
C VAL A 63 14.01 -20.00 -12.73
N SER A 64 14.89 -20.31 -13.67
CA SER A 64 16.10 -21.10 -13.42
C SER A 64 17.32 -20.17 -13.35
N TRP A 65 18.11 -20.32 -12.30
CA TRP A 65 19.31 -19.50 -12.07
C TRP A 65 20.40 -20.30 -11.33
N VAL A 66 21.62 -19.79 -11.25
CA VAL A 66 22.75 -20.47 -10.63
C VAL A 66 23.21 -19.68 -9.42
N ASP A 67 23.35 -20.34 -8.27
CA ASP A 67 23.86 -19.73 -7.03
C ASP A 67 25.40 -19.54 -7.06
N ASP A 68 25.94 -18.98 -5.98
CA ASP A 68 27.38 -18.72 -5.87
C ASP A 68 28.24 -19.99 -5.77
N GLN A 69 27.63 -21.13 -5.46
CA GLN A 69 28.27 -22.45 -5.43
C GLN A 69 28.21 -23.16 -6.79
N GLY A 70 27.63 -22.53 -7.83
CA GLY A 70 27.45 -23.13 -9.15
C GLY A 70 26.30 -24.12 -9.25
N LYS A 71 25.42 -24.18 -8.23
CA LYS A 71 24.26 -25.08 -8.21
C LYS A 71 23.07 -24.42 -8.89
N VAL A 72 22.35 -25.20 -9.71
CA VAL A 72 21.11 -24.75 -10.34
C VAL A 72 20.00 -24.67 -9.31
N GLN A 73 19.35 -23.52 -9.26
CA GLN A 73 18.17 -23.22 -8.46
C GLN A 73 16.97 -23.01 -9.39
N VAL A 74 15.77 -23.36 -8.90
CA VAL A 74 14.52 -23.22 -9.66
C VAL A 74 13.46 -22.62 -8.77
N ASN A 75 12.90 -21.49 -9.19
CA ASN A 75 11.80 -20.81 -8.56
C ASN A 75 10.60 -20.68 -9.51
N ARG A 76 9.45 -20.32 -8.95
CA ARG A 76 8.24 -19.96 -9.72
C ARG A 76 8.14 -18.44 -9.81
N GLY A 77 7.90 -17.95 -11.02
CA GLY A 77 7.57 -16.57 -11.27
C GLY A 77 6.09 -16.42 -11.64
N TYR A 78 5.51 -15.31 -11.24
CA TYR A 78 4.09 -15.00 -11.47
C TYR A 78 3.90 -13.53 -11.88
N ARG A 79 2.92 -13.28 -12.76
CA ARG A 79 2.33 -11.96 -12.96
C ARG A 79 0.83 -12.09 -13.14
N ILE A 80 0.07 -11.46 -12.25
CA ILE A 80 -1.39 -11.39 -12.30
C ILE A 80 -1.76 -10.01 -12.84
N GLN A 81 -2.33 -9.99 -14.03
CA GLN A 81 -2.88 -8.82 -14.71
C GLN A 81 -4.37 -8.81 -14.43
N MET A 82 -4.78 -8.09 -13.38
CA MET A 82 -6.13 -8.21 -12.82
C MET A 82 -7.15 -7.42 -13.61
N SER A 83 -6.88 -6.14 -13.88
CA SER A 83 -7.78 -5.28 -14.64
C SER A 83 -7.00 -4.18 -15.34
N SER A 84 -7.29 -3.97 -16.61
CA SER A 84 -6.78 -2.87 -17.44
C SER A 84 -7.85 -1.81 -17.77
N ALA A 85 -9.03 -1.90 -17.17
CA ALA A 85 -10.17 -1.04 -17.50
C ALA A 85 -9.90 0.46 -17.42
N ILE A 86 -8.99 0.90 -16.54
CA ILE A 86 -8.67 2.32 -16.34
C ILE A 86 -7.22 2.69 -16.69
N GLY A 87 -6.44 1.78 -17.26
CA GLY A 87 -5.05 2.01 -17.66
C GLY A 87 -4.19 0.75 -17.61
N PRO A 88 -2.89 0.87 -17.93
CA PRO A 88 -1.95 -0.25 -17.85
C PRO A 88 -1.99 -0.95 -16.49
N TYR A 89 -1.83 -2.27 -16.48
CA TYR A 89 -1.73 -3.01 -15.20
C TYR A 89 -0.59 -2.41 -14.36
N LYS A 90 -0.84 -2.17 -13.09
CA LYS A 90 0.12 -1.54 -12.18
C LYS A 90 0.09 -2.22 -10.83
N GLY A 91 1.27 -2.55 -10.32
CA GLY A 91 1.43 -3.10 -8.97
C GLY A 91 2.77 -3.81 -8.77
N GLY A 92 3.12 -4.03 -7.51
CA GLY A 92 4.44 -4.50 -7.10
C GLY A 92 4.77 -5.95 -7.50
N LEU A 93 6.06 -6.25 -7.46
CA LEU A 93 6.62 -7.59 -7.47
C LEU A 93 7.08 -7.93 -6.05
N ARG A 94 6.69 -9.10 -5.55
CA ARG A 94 7.08 -9.60 -4.22
C ARG A 94 8.01 -10.80 -4.37
N PHE A 95 9.18 -10.75 -3.72
CA PHE A 95 10.07 -11.90 -3.60
C PHE A 95 10.08 -12.40 -2.15
N HIS A 96 9.35 -13.48 -1.93
CA HIS A 96 9.21 -14.05 -0.60
C HIS A 96 8.75 -15.52 -0.70
N PRO A 97 9.22 -16.44 0.18
CA PRO A 97 8.84 -17.86 0.14
C PRO A 97 7.33 -18.15 0.21
N SER A 98 6.55 -17.24 0.80
CA SER A 98 5.08 -17.39 0.88
C SER A 98 4.33 -17.05 -0.41
N VAL A 99 5.01 -16.57 -1.45
CA VAL A 99 4.37 -16.17 -2.71
C VAL A 99 3.78 -17.40 -3.41
N ASN A 100 2.48 -17.32 -3.66
CA ASN A 100 1.70 -18.28 -4.43
C ASN A 100 0.60 -17.57 -5.23
N LEU A 101 -0.14 -18.30 -6.03
CA LEU A 101 -1.18 -17.74 -6.89
C LEU A 101 -2.28 -17.03 -6.10
N GLY A 102 -2.77 -17.64 -5.01
CA GLY A 102 -3.85 -17.07 -4.18
C GLY A 102 -3.45 -15.75 -3.53
N VAL A 103 -2.25 -15.69 -2.95
CA VAL A 103 -1.68 -14.45 -2.38
C VAL A 103 -1.57 -13.35 -3.45
N LEU A 104 -1.11 -13.69 -4.66
CA LEU A 104 -0.96 -12.69 -5.72
C LEU A 104 -2.30 -12.26 -6.33
N LYS A 105 -3.29 -13.14 -6.45
CA LYS A 105 -4.67 -12.77 -6.84
C LYS A 105 -5.28 -11.81 -5.84
N PHE A 106 -5.19 -12.13 -4.55
CA PHE A 106 -5.60 -11.24 -3.46
C PHE A 106 -4.99 -9.84 -3.61
N LEU A 107 -3.66 -9.78 -3.67
CA LEU A 107 -2.95 -8.50 -3.76
C LEU A 107 -3.26 -7.74 -5.08
N ALA A 108 -3.48 -8.45 -6.20
CA ALA A 108 -3.84 -7.83 -7.47
C ALA A 108 -5.26 -7.27 -7.44
N PHE A 109 -6.20 -7.98 -6.83
CA PHE A 109 -7.58 -7.53 -6.65
C PHE A 109 -7.64 -6.24 -5.83
N GLU A 110 -7.00 -6.21 -4.66
CA GLU A 110 -6.94 -4.99 -3.85
C GLU A 110 -6.25 -3.83 -4.55
N GLN A 111 -5.22 -4.14 -5.37
CA GLN A 111 -4.49 -3.14 -6.12
C GLN A 111 -5.38 -2.41 -7.14
N VAL A 112 -6.39 -3.07 -7.71
CA VAL A 112 -7.37 -2.43 -8.61
C VAL A 112 -8.09 -1.27 -7.89
N PHE A 113 -8.61 -1.52 -6.69
CA PHE A 113 -9.32 -0.51 -5.89
C PHE A 113 -8.38 0.62 -5.46
N LYS A 114 -7.19 0.28 -5.01
CA LYS A 114 -6.20 1.25 -4.57
C LYS A 114 -5.77 2.19 -5.69
N ASN A 115 -5.48 1.65 -6.87
CA ASN A 115 -5.04 2.43 -8.03
C ASN A 115 -6.16 3.34 -8.55
N SER A 116 -7.39 2.84 -8.58
CA SER A 116 -8.54 3.61 -9.06
C SER A 116 -8.79 4.87 -8.24
N LEU A 117 -8.55 4.82 -6.92
CA LEU A 117 -8.69 5.97 -6.03
C LEU A 117 -7.74 7.11 -6.39
N THR A 118 -6.55 6.84 -6.92
CA THR A 118 -5.55 7.87 -7.26
C THR A 118 -5.97 8.79 -8.40
N SER A 119 -7.03 8.47 -9.12
CA SER A 119 -7.47 9.13 -10.35
C SER A 119 -6.49 9.06 -11.53
N LEU A 120 -5.31 8.49 -11.34
CA LEU A 120 -4.34 8.26 -12.41
C LEU A 120 -4.75 7.08 -13.30
N PRO A 121 -4.37 7.08 -14.59
CA PRO A 121 -4.69 6.02 -15.54
C PRO A 121 -3.85 4.77 -15.27
N MET A 122 -4.20 4.01 -14.25
CA MET A 122 -3.51 2.81 -13.83
C MET A 122 -4.52 1.72 -13.49
N GLY A 123 -4.44 0.60 -14.17
CA GLY A 123 -5.14 -0.63 -13.83
C GLY A 123 -4.53 -1.33 -12.61
N GLY A 124 -4.89 -2.58 -12.39
CA GLY A 124 -4.40 -3.38 -11.26
C GLY A 124 -3.66 -4.63 -11.69
N GLY A 125 -2.53 -4.89 -11.05
CA GLY A 125 -1.77 -6.11 -11.24
C GLY A 125 -0.83 -6.38 -10.08
N LYS A 126 -0.36 -7.62 -9.97
CA LYS A 126 0.60 -8.03 -8.95
C LYS A 126 1.45 -9.17 -9.49
N GLY A 127 2.68 -9.28 -9.00
CA GLY A 127 3.53 -10.39 -9.39
C GLY A 127 4.54 -10.72 -8.32
N GLY A 128 5.43 -11.66 -8.64
CA GLY A 128 6.49 -12.04 -7.74
C GLY A 128 6.99 -13.46 -7.93
N SER A 129 7.72 -13.92 -6.93
CA SER A 129 8.32 -15.25 -6.90
C SER A 129 8.43 -15.77 -5.48
N ASP A 130 8.47 -17.08 -5.32
CA ASP A 130 8.81 -17.79 -4.09
C ASP A 130 10.32 -17.68 -3.74
N PHE A 131 11.08 -16.91 -4.50
CA PHE A 131 12.48 -16.59 -4.22
C PHE A 131 12.61 -15.77 -2.93
N ASP A 132 13.54 -16.18 -2.05
CA ASP A 132 13.92 -15.43 -0.86
C ASP A 132 15.24 -14.68 -1.10
N PRO A 133 15.25 -13.34 -1.22
CA PRO A 133 16.48 -12.57 -1.38
C PRO A 133 17.30 -12.47 -0.08
N LYS A 134 16.73 -12.89 1.05
CA LYS A 134 17.37 -12.78 2.36
C LYS A 134 18.60 -13.69 2.45
N GLY A 135 19.74 -13.13 2.81
CA GLY A 135 20.99 -13.88 2.92
C GLY A 135 21.64 -14.25 1.58
N LYS A 136 21.09 -13.77 0.45
CA LYS A 136 21.71 -13.93 -0.87
C LYS A 136 22.72 -12.83 -1.16
N SER A 137 23.76 -13.16 -1.92
CA SER A 137 24.71 -12.16 -2.41
C SER A 137 24.04 -11.25 -3.47
N ASP A 138 24.62 -10.07 -3.70
CA ASP A 138 24.15 -9.18 -4.78
C ASP A 138 24.26 -9.83 -6.16
N ALA A 139 25.28 -10.68 -6.36
CA ALA A 139 25.47 -11.43 -7.59
C ALA A 139 24.37 -12.49 -7.80
N GLU A 140 23.97 -13.22 -6.74
CA GLU A 140 22.86 -14.16 -6.77
C GLU A 140 21.52 -13.45 -7.08
N VAL A 141 21.23 -12.34 -6.37
CA VAL A 141 20.03 -11.55 -6.60
C VAL A 141 20.00 -10.99 -8.02
N MET A 142 21.13 -10.51 -8.54
CA MET A 142 21.23 -10.03 -9.92
C MET A 142 20.92 -11.15 -10.93
N ARG A 143 21.52 -12.34 -10.78
CA ARG A 143 21.26 -13.49 -11.67
C ARG A 143 19.80 -13.92 -11.62
N PHE A 144 19.20 -13.97 -10.42
CA PHE A 144 17.79 -14.25 -10.26
C PHE A 144 16.90 -13.21 -10.96
N CYS A 145 17.12 -11.92 -10.73
CA CYS A 145 16.37 -10.82 -11.35
C CYS A 145 16.47 -10.86 -12.89
N GLN A 146 17.65 -11.16 -13.42
CA GLN A 146 17.85 -11.30 -14.86
C GLN A 146 17.11 -12.50 -15.43
N ALA A 147 17.14 -13.65 -14.76
CA ALA A 147 16.41 -14.85 -15.15
C ALA A 147 14.87 -14.61 -15.08
N PHE A 148 14.39 -14.00 -14.00
CA PHE A 148 12.99 -13.63 -13.82
C PHE A 148 12.50 -12.69 -14.94
N MET A 149 13.28 -11.65 -15.25
CA MET A 149 12.94 -10.67 -16.28
C MET A 149 13.00 -11.29 -17.69
N SER A 150 13.87 -12.26 -17.93
CA SER A 150 13.95 -12.96 -19.24
C SER A 150 12.66 -13.67 -19.61
N GLU A 151 11.85 -14.06 -18.63
CA GLU A 151 10.51 -14.60 -18.87
C GLU A 151 9.46 -13.48 -18.86
N LEU A 152 9.52 -12.57 -17.89
CA LEU A 152 8.49 -11.57 -17.70
C LEU A 152 8.44 -10.49 -18.79
N TYR A 153 9.55 -10.13 -19.43
CA TYR A 153 9.64 -8.95 -20.31
C TYR A 153 8.65 -8.96 -21.47
N ARG A 154 8.22 -10.16 -21.93
CA ARG A 154 7.24 -10.31 -23.02
C ARG A 154 5.82 -9.88 -22.62
N HIS A 155 5.57 -9.77 -21.33
CA HIS A 155 4.23 -9.56 -20.76
C HIS A 155 4.08 -8.19 -20.09
N ILE A 156 5.13 -7.36 -20.13
CA ILE A 156 5.15 -6.02 -19.51
C ILE A 156 5.62 -4.97 -20.50
N GLY A 157 5.34 -3.72 -20.21
CA GLY A 157 5.73 -2.59 -21.05
C GLY A 157 5.10 -1.30 -20.54
N ALA A 158 5.57 -0.16 -21.04
CA ALA A 158 5.15 1.16 -20.58
C ALA A 158 3.62 1.40 -20.65
N ASP A 159 2.98 0.87 -21.69
CA ASP A 159 1.55 1.06 -21.98
C ASP A 159 0.72 -0.23 -21.77
N LEU A 160 1.35 -1.29 -21.28
CA LEU A 160 0.70 -2.59 -21.05
C LEU A 160 0.64 -2.90 -19.55
N ASP A 161 1.80 -3.02 -18.93
CA ASP A 161 1.95 -3.47 -17.54
C ASP A 161 3.24 -2.90 -16.95
N VAL A 162 3.13 -2.15 -15.87
CA VAL A 162 4.25 -1.44 -15.24
C VAL A 162 4.44 -1.93 -13.80
N PRO A 163 5.26 -2.97 -13.57
CA PRO A 163 5.55 -3.44 -12.23
C PRO A 163 6.30 -2.42 -11.37
N ALA A 164 6.25 -2.62 -10.06
CA ALA A 164 6.96 -1.83 -9.05
C ALA A 164 7.61 -2.74 -8.00
N GLY A 165 8.28 -2.16 -7.00
CA GLY A 165 8.76 -2.89 -5.83
C GLY A 165 7.64 -3.24 -4.84
N ASP A 166 7.91 -4.27 -4.04
CA ASP A 166 7.13 -4.72 -2.89
C ASP A 166 8.06 -5.49 -1.94
N ILE A 167 7.57 -6.29 -1.00
CA ILE A 167 8.39 -7.10 -0.09
C ILE A 167 9.46 -7.88 -0.87
N GLY A 168 10.71 -7.74 -0.47
CA GLY A 168 11.86 -8.40 -1.10
C GLY A 168 12.30 -7.81 -2.45
N VAL A 169 11.65 -6.72 -2.91
CA VAL A 169 11.99 -6.03 -4.16
C VAL A 169 12.12 -4.54 -3.90
N GLY A 170 13.33 -4.09 -3.74
CA GLY A 170 13.70 -2.67 -3.57
C GLY A 170 14.34 -2.07 -4.82
N ALA A 171 15.00 -0.93 -4.65
CA ALA A 171 15.67 -0.21 -5.74
C ALA A 171 16.76 -1.06 -6.43
N ARG A 172 17.45 -1.94 -5.67
CA ARG A 172 18.46 -2.85 -6.20
C ARG A 172 17.85 -3.85 -7.20
N GLU A 173 16.81 -4.55 -6.79
CA GLU A 173 16.11 -5.54 -7.62
C GLU A 173 15.46 -4.87 -8.84
N ILE A 174 14.82 -3.72 -8.66
CA ILE A 174 14.26 -2.91 -9.76
C ILE A 174 15.37 -2.52 -10.75
N GLY A 175 16.54 -2.13 -10.26
CA GLY A 175 17.69 -1.80 -11.11
C GLY A 175 18.15 -2.98 -11.95
N PHE A 176 18.33 -4.16 -11.35
CA PHE A 176 18.73 -5.38 -12.07
C PHE A 176 17.68 -5.79 -13.10
N MET A 177 16.39 -5.75 -12.76
CA MET A 177 15.29 -6.07 -13.66
C MET A 177 15.17 -5.06 -14.81
N PHE A 178 15.31 -3.76 -14.53
CA PHE A 178 15.26 -2.72 -15.55
C PHE A 178 16.42 -2.85 -16.55
N GLY A 179 17.63 -3.11 -16.05
CA GLY A 179 18.81 -3.35 -16.91
C GLY A 179 18.60 -4.52 -17.86
N GLN A 180 18.03 -5.62 -17.38
CA GLN A 180 17.73 -6.80 -18.19
C GLN A 180 16.58 -6.52 -19.20
N TYR A 181 15.49 -5.87 -18.77
CA TYR A 181 14.41 -5.46 -19.67
C TYR A 181 14.93 -4.60 -20.83
N LYS A 182 15.68 -3.54 -20.49
CA LYS A 182 16.28 -2.63 -21.48
C LYS A 182 17.12 -3.39 -22.51
N ARG A 183 17.88 -4.38 -22.07
CA ARG A 183 18.71 -5.20 -22.95
C ARG A 183 17.86 -6.10 -23.88
N LEU A 184 16.82 -6.74 -23.34
CA LEU A 184 15.98 -7.69 -24.10
C LEU A 184 15.04 -6.98 -25.08
N ALA A 185 14.37 -5.92 -24.60
CA ALA A 185 13.43 -5.15 -25.40
C ALA A 185 14.10 -4.14 -26.33
N ASN A 186 15.40 -3.84 -26.13
CA ASN A 186 16.16 -2.78 -26.81
C ASN A 186 15.46 -1.41 -26.73
N GLN A 187 14.85 -1.11 -25.57
CA GLN A 187 14.08 0.11 -25.35
C GLN A 187 14.37 0.68 -23.96
N PHE A 188 14.42 2.01 -23.87
CA PHE A 188 14.47 2.75 -22.61
C PHE A 188 13.10 3.43 -22.42
N THR A 189 12.20 2.76 -21.70
CA THR A 189 10.80 3.18 -21.54
C THR A 189 10.41 3.35 -20.07
N SER A 190 9.16 3.78 -19.81
CA SER A 190 8.57 3.91 -18.49
C SER A 190 8.15 2.58 -17.83
N VAL A 191 8.65 1.45 -18.30
CA VAL A 191 8.46 0.14 -17.65
C VAL A 191 9.17 0.11 -16.30
N LEU A 192 8.57 -0.49 -15.29
CA LEU A 192 9.00 -0.51 -13.91
C LEU A 192 9.01 0.88 -13.24
N THR A 193 8.59 0.95 -12.00
CA THR A 193 8.72 2.13 -11.15
C THR A 193 9.46 1.81 -9.85
N GLY A 194 9.96 2.85 -9.18
CA GLY A 194 10.92 2.71 -8.08
C GLY A 194 12.35 2.62 -8.58
N LYS A 195 12.59 3.15 -9.79
CA LYS A 195 13.94 3.22 -10.38
C LYS A 195 14.82 4.21 -9.62
N GLY A 196 16.14 4.04 -9.76
CA GLY A 196 17.11 5.03 -9.28
C GLY A 196 17.00 6.35 -10.05
N MET A 197 17.37 7.45 -9.38
CA MET A 197 17.30 8.81 -9.96
C MET A 197 18.12 8.97 -11.23
N THR A 198 19.18 8.21 -11.39
CA THR A 198 20.06 8.27 -12.57
C THR A 198 19.48 7.65 -13.84
N TYR A 199 18.35 6.93 -13.73
CA TYR A 199 17.72 6.23 -14.86
C TYR A 199 16.20 6.26 -14.83
N GLY A 200 15.63 7.38 -14.41
CA GLY A 200 14.19 7.66 -14.52
C GLY A 200 13.38 7.47 -13.24
N GLY A 201 14.01 7.45 -12.08
CA GLY A 201 13.30 7.50 -10.79
C GLY A 201 12.64 8.84 -10.51
N SER A 202 11.75 8.88 -9.53
CA SER A 202 11.07 10.09 -9.08
C SER A 202 11.51 10.48 -7.67
N LEU A 203 11.67 11.76 -7.42
CA LEU A 203 11.77 12.32 -6.07
C LEU A 203 10.50 12.04 -5.27
N ILE A 204 10.58 12.13 -3.95
CA ILE A 204 9.48 11.85 -2.99
C ILE A 204 8.98 10.39 -3.03
N ARG A 205 9.56 9.49 -3.83
CA ARG A 205 9.08 8.10 -3.93
C ARG A 205 9.23 7.31 -2.62
N PRO A 206 10.35 7.39 -1.87
CA PRO A 206 10.50 6.72 -0.58
C PRO A 206 9.51 7.21 0.48
N GLU A 207 9.22 8.51 0.48
CA GLU A 207 8.37 9.20 1.44
C GLU A 207 6.87 9.05 1.12
N ALA A 208 6.55 8.86 -0.15
CA ALA A 208 5.21 9.06 -0.72
C ALA A 208 4.09 8.32 0.00
N THR A 209 4.34 7.06 0.38
CA THR A 209 3.32 6.22 1.01
C THR A 209 2.76 6.90 2.25
N VAL A 210 3.64 7.38 3.10
CA VAL A 210 3.24 7.91 4.39
C VAL A 210 3.02 9.43 4.35
N TYR A 211 3.65 10.16 3.46
CA TYR A 211 3.25 11.54 3.19
C TYR A 211 1.77 11.58 2.77
N GLY A 212 1.37 10.65 1.91
CA GLY A 212 -0.05 10.47 1.56
C GLY A 212 -0.93 10.17 2.76
N CYS A 213 -0.49 9.29 3.66
CA CYS A 213 -1.24 8.94 4.87
C CYS A 213 -1.44 10.16 5.79
N VAL A 214 -0.40 10.96 6.00
CA VAL A 214 -0.48 12.16 6.82
C VAL A 214 -1.36 13.23 6.17
N TYR A 215 -1.27 13.42 4.86
CA TYR A 215 -2.18 14.33 4.12
C TYR A 215 -3.64 13.88 4.21
N PHE A 216 -3.90 12.57 4.09
CA PHE A 216 -5.25 12.05 4.24
C PHE A 216 -5.80 12.27 5.66
N ALA A 217 -4.98 12.03 6.69
CA ALA A 217 -5.34 12.31 8.08
C ALA A 217 -5.62 13.82 8.29
N GLU A 218 -4.84 14.70 7.69
CA GLU A 218 -5.06 16.14 7.74
C GLU A 218 -6.41 16.55 7.13
N GLU A 219 -6.76 15.99 5.97
CA GLU A 219 -8.06 16.25 5.33
C GLU A 219 -9.23 15.73 6.18
N MET A 220 -9.10 14.58 6.84
CA MET A 220 -10.13 14.09 7.79
C MET A 220 -10.29 15.04 8.98
N LEU A 221 -9.19 15.50 9.56
CA LEU A 221 -9.20 16.44 10.70
C LEU A 221 -9.82 17.79 10.32
N LYS A 222 -9.54 18.33 9.13
CA LYS A 222 -10.11 19.58 8.61
C LYS A 222 -11.64 19.57 8.60
N ARG A 223 -12.27 18.42 8.35
CA ARG A 223 -13.74 18.30 8.42
C ARG A 223 -14.32 18.50 9.82
N GLN A 224 -13.48 18.39 10.86
CA GLN A 224 -13.84 18.64 12.25
C GLN A 224 -13.23 19.95 12.78
N ASP A 225 -12.81 20.87 11.88
CA ASP A 225 -12.10 22.11 12.22
C ASP A 225 -10.85 21.89 13.07
N LYS A 226 -10.20 20.74 12.91
CA LYS A 226 -8.97 20.34 13.60
C LYS A 226 -7.78 20.32 12.64
N ARG A 227 -6.58 20.32 13.20
CA ARG A 227 -5.30 20.26 12.47
C ARG A 227 -4.36 19.29 13.16
N ILE A 228 -3.30 18.86 12.46
CA ILE A 228 -2.21 18.05 13.03
C ILE A 228 -1.36 18.89 13.99
N ASP A 229 -1.27 20.19 13.75
CA ASP A 229 -0.48 21.12 14.59
C ASP A 229 -0.85 20.99 16.07
N GLY A 230 0.15 20.76 16.90
CA GLY A 230 0.02 20.55 18.35
C GLY A 230 -0.50 19.17 18.79
N CYS A 231 -1.04 18.34 17.89
CA CYS A 231 -1.51 17.00 18.23
C CYS A 231 -0.37 16.06 18.62
N ARG A 232 -0.63 15.17 19.58
CA ARG A 232 0.24 14.04 19.92
C ARG A 232 -0.03 12.91 18.96
N VAL A 233 1.00 12.46 18.25
CA VAL A 233 0.89 11.43 17.23
C VAL A 233 1.70 10.20 17.63
N ALA A 234 1.01 9.09 17.88
CA ALA A 234 1.63 7.79 18.12
C ALA A 234 1.88 7.09 16.77
N ILE A 235 3.12 6.67 16.53
CA ILE A 235 3.53 5.98 15.32
C ILE A 235 4.14 4.64 15.71
N SER A 236 3.70 3.55 15.09
CA SER A 236 4.34 2.25 15.20
C SER A 236 5.42 2.05 14.13
N GLY A 237 6.38 1.19 14.44
CA GLY A 237 7.50 0.92 13.56
C GLY A 237 8.63 1.94 13.66
N SER A 238 9.72 1.64 13.01
CA SER A 238 10.91 2.49 12.86
C SER A 238 11.58 2.29 11.50
N GLY A 239 10.88 1.65 10.57
CA GLY A 239 11.28 1.50 9.17
C GLY A 239 10.94 2.76 8.34
N ASN A 240 11.13 2.66 7.03
CA ASN A 240 10.95 3.77 6.08
C ASN A 240 9.60 4.48 6.24
N VAL A 241 8.50 3.73 6.36
CA VAL A 241 7.14 4.29 6.52
C VAL A 241 7.05 5.13 7.80
N ALA A 242 7.47 4.58 8.95
CA ALA A 242 7.41 5.27 10.23
C ALA A 242 8.35 6.49 10.30
N GLN A 243 9.56 6.38 9.73
CA GLN A 243 10.55 7.49 9.71
C GLN A 243 9.99 8.71 8.98
N TYR A 244 9.43 8.52 7.79
CA TYR A 244 8.89 9.64 7.02
C TYR A 244 7.50 10.07 7.49
N ALA A 245 6.72 9.20 8.18
CA ALA A 245 5.54 9.64 8.92
C ALA A 245 5.93 10.66 9.99
N ALA A 246 6.92 10.31 10.79
CA ALA A 246 7.44 11.19 11.84
C ALA A 246 7.89 12.54 11.27
N ARG A 247 8.67 12.53 10.17
CA ARG A 247 9.12 13.77 9.51
C ARG A 247 7.96 14.64 9.07
N LYS A 248 7.00 14.09 8.32
CA LYS A 248 5.86 14.88 7.81
C LYS A 248 4.97 15.41 8.93
N VAL A 249 4.72 14.62 9.98
CA VAL A 249 3.98 15.06 11.17
C VAL A 249 4.69 16.25 11.85
N MET A 250 6.01 16.16 12.05
CA MET A 250 6.82 17.24 12.63
C MET A 250 6.79 18.50 11.74
N ASP A 251 6.88 18.35 10.41
CA ASP A 251 6.80 19.45 9.44
C ASP A 251 5.45 20.19 9.52
N LEU A 252 4.38 19.50 9.92
CA LEU A 252 3.04 20.05 10.11
C LEU A 252 2.77 20.53 11.56
N GLY A 253 3.79 20.59 12.40
CA GLY A 253 3.69 21.07 13.79
C GLY A 253 3.16 20.04 14.79
N GLY A 254 2.95 18.78 14.38
CA GLY A 254 2.53 17.70 15.28
C GLY A 254 3.67 17.17 16.14
N LYS A 255 3.33 16.60 17.29
CA LYS A 255 4.26 16.02 18.26
C LYS A 255 4.31 14.51 18.10
N VAL A 256 5.36 13.98 17.50
CA VAL A 256 5.57 12.53 17.39
C VAL A 256 5.96 11.96 18.75
N VAL A 257 5.06 11.28 19.43
CA VAL A 257 5.28 10.78 20.78
C VAL A 257 5.87 9.38 20.85
N SER A 258 5.85 8.62 19.73
CA SER A 258 6.41 7.27 19.72
C SER A 258 7.00 6.84 18.39
N LEU A 259 7.96 5.95 18.47
CA LEU A 259 8.40 5.01 17.43
C LEU A 259 8.61 3.65 18.09
N SER A 260 8.47 2.56 17.34
CA SER A 260 8.61 1.22 17.89
C SER A 260 9.38 0.27 16.96
N ASP A 261 9.85 -0.83 17.52
CA ASP A 261 10.31 -2.00 16.76
C ASP A 261 9.93 -3.29 17.50
N SER A 262 10.45 -4.44 17.07
CA SER A 262 10.11 -5.74 17.68
C SER A 262 10.56 -5.88 19.15
N GLU A 263 11.39 -4.98 19.67
CA GLU A 263 11.80 -4.99 21.08
C GLU A 263 10.89 -4.16 21.99
N GLY A 264 10.17 -3.18 21.42
CA GLY A 264 9.27 -2.33 22.18
C GLY A 264 9.10 -0.94 21.59
N THR A 265 8.63 -0.01 22.42
CA THR A 265 8.26 1.35 22.04
C THR A 265 9.12 2.38 22.75
N LEU A 266 9.74 3.28 21.99
CA LEU A 266 10.33 4.53 22.47
C LEU A 266 9.20 5.54 22.68
N TYR A 267 9.17 6.18 23.84
CA TYR A 267 8.21 7.22 24.18
C TYR A 267 8.90 8.56 24.42
N ALA A 268 8.49 9.56 23.66
CA ALA A 268 8.93 10.95 23.76
C ALA A 268 7.71 11.83 24.10
N GLU A 269 7.43 12.05 25.38
CA GLU A 269 6.23 12.75 25.85
C GLU A 269 6.11 14.17 25.26
N ALA A 270 7.24 14.89 25.15
CA ALA A 270 7.29 16.24 24.56
C ALA A 270 7.24 16.25 23.02
N GLY A 271 7.29 15.08 22.37
CA GLY A 271 7.49 14.89 20.96
C GLY A 271 8.98 14.78 20.59
N LEU A 272 9.26 14.08 19.48
CA LEU A 272 10.61 13.96 18.93
C LEU A 272 11.13 15.31 18.44
N THR A 273 12.42 15.58 18.67
CA THR A 273 13.14 16.72 18.09
C THR A 273 13.78 16.34 16.75
N ASP A 274 14.20 17.33 15.94
CA ASP A 274 14.94 17.10 14.69
C ASP A 274 16.20 16.28 14.92
N ALA A 275 16.98 16.57 15.97
CA ALA A 275 18.18 15.82 16.30
C ALA A 275 17.90 14.35 16.67
N GLN A 276 16.79 14.08 17.32
CA GLN A 276 16.36 12.71 17.63
C GLN A 276 15.89 11.99 16.36
N TRP A 277 15.18 12.66 15.46
CA TRP A 277 14.79 12.09 14.18
C TRP A 277 16.01 11.78 13.29
N ASP A 278 16.99 12.69 13.20
CA ASP A 278 18.25 12.43 12.49
C ASP A 278 18.97 11.21 13.05
N ALA A 279 18.99 11.06 14.37
CA ALA A 279 19.58 9.89 15.03
C ALA A 279 18.81 8.59 14.71
N VAL A 280 17.46 8.65 14.58
CA VAL A 280 16.66 7.50 14.08
C VAL A 280 17.11 7.11 12.68
N MET A 281 17.25 8.09 11.78
CA MET A 281 17.67 7.85 10.40
C MET A 281 19.05 7.18 10.33
N GLU A 282 20.00 7.68 11.09
CA GLU A 282 21.35 7.09 11.16
C GLU A 282 21.31 5.68 11.76
N LEU A 283 20.63 5.51 12.91
CA LEU A 283 20.55 4.23 13.59
C LEU A 283 19.92 3.14 12.71
N LYS A 284 18.79 3.44 12.06
CA LYS A 284 18.03 2.42 11.31
C LYS A 284 18.60 2.16 9.92
N ASN A 285 19.05 3.19 9.21
CA ASN A 285 19.43 3.08 7.81
C ASN A 285 20.95 2.80 7.63
N VAL A 286 21.79 3.23 8.56
CA VAL A 286 23.24 3.03 8.50
C VAL A 286 23.70 1.92 9.46
N LYS A 287 23.41 2.08 10.76
CA LYS A 287 23.86 1.17 11.81
C LYS A 287 23.02 -0.11 11.92
N ARG A 288 21.76 -0.09 11.43
CA ARG A 288 20.77 -1.19 11.55
C ARG A 288 20.48 -1.60 13.00
N GLY A 289 20.58 -0.64 13.92
CA GLY A 289 20.41 -0.81 15.36
C GLY A 289 18.95 -0.88 15.80
N ARG A 290 18.75 -0.94 17.12
CA ARG A 290 17.45 -1.04 17.78
C ARG A 290 17.01 0.30 18.35
N ILE A 291 15.68 0.54 18.39
CA ILE A 291 15.13 1.81 18.88
C ILE A 291 15.42 2.05 20.38
N SER A 292 15.66 0.98 21.13
CA SER A 292 16.10 1.03 22.54
C SER A 292 17.44 1.76 22.74
N GLU A 293 18.32 1.74 21.74
CA GLU A 293 19.61 2.44 21.78
C GLU A 293 19.41 3.98 21.77
N LEU A 294 18.42 4.46 21.03
CA LEU A 294 18.05 5.89 21.02
C LEU A 294 17.43 6.34 22.34
N ALA A 295 16.59 5.49 22.93
CA ALA A 295 16.04 5.77 24.26
C ALA A 295 17.16 5.99 25.28
N ALA A 296 18.15 5.12 25.30
CA ALA A 296 19.33 5.26 26.16
C ALA A 296 20.17 6.51 25.82
N GLN A 297 20.38 6.80 24.54
CA GLN A 297 21.19 7.93 24.07
C GLN A 297 20.59 9.30 24.48
N PHE A 298 19.27 9.44 24.42
CA PHE A 298 18.58 10.70 24.65
C PHE A 298 17.85 10.76 26.01
N GLY A 299 17.97 9.71 26.84
CA GLY A 299 17.29 9.63 28.14
C GLY A 299 15.76 9.59 28.02
N LEU A 300 15.24 8.97 26.92
CA LEU A 300 13.82 8.79 26.68
C LEU A 300 13.33 7.48 27.32
N GLU A 301 12.05 7.43 27.64
CA GLU A 301 11.42 6.21 28.13
C GLU A 301 11.40 5.13 27.04
N PHE A 302 11.73 3.87 27.42
CA PHE A 302 11.60 2.71 26.57
C PHE A 302 10.71 1.66 27.20
N ARG A 303 9.61 1.33 26.55
CA ARG A 303 8.62 0.33 26.99
C ARG A 303 8.87 -1.00 26.29
N LYS A 304 9.68 -1.83 26.90
CA LYS A 304 10.07 -3.13 26.35
C LYS A 304 8.86 -4.04 26.14
N GLY A 305 8.75 -4.64 24.96
CA GLY A 305 7.68 -5.59 24.59
C GLY A 305 6.28 -4.99 24.49
N GLN A 306 6.15 -3.65 24.48
CA GLN A 306 4.87 -2.97 24.35
C GLN A 306 4.74 -2.27 22.97
N THR A 307 3.51 -2.30 22.45
CA THR A 307 3.09 -1.50 21.29
C THR A 307 2.86 -0.05 21.71
N PRO A 308 2.84 0.95 20.78
CA PRO A 308 2.61 2.34 21.14
C PRO A 308 1.16 2.66 21.51
N TRP A 309 0.22 1.74 21.37
CA TRP A 309 -1.22 2.01 21.46
C TRP A 309 -1.72 2.28 22.88
N SER A 310 -0.90 1.98 23.89
CA SER A 310 -1.18 2.34 25.29
C SER A 310 -0.82 3.78 25.64
N LEU A 311 -0.11 4.50 24.75
CA LEU A 311 0.32 5.87 24.97
C LEU A 311 -0.82 6.87 24.79
N PRO A 312 -0.87 7.95 25.55
CA PRO A 312 -1.80 9.06 25.29
C PRO A 312 -1.47 9.72 23.95
N CYS A 313 -2.40 9.68 23.00
CA CYS A 313 -2.25 10.32 21.70
C CYS A 313 -3.58 10.82 21.17
N ASP A 314 -3.53 11.81 20.28
CA ASP A 314 -4.69 12.35 19.58
C ASP A 314 -4.86 11.66 18.21
N ILE A 315 -3.73 11.24 17.61
CA ILE A 315 -3.69 10.58 16.30
C ILE A 315 -2.83 9.32 16.43
N ALA A 316 -3.27 8.20 15.85
CA ALA A 316 -2.51 6.96 15.73
C ALA A 316 -2.22 6.64 14.26
N LEU A 317 -0.95 6.40 13.93
CA LEU A 317 -0.48 6.01 12.61
C LEU A 317 0.19 4.63 12.68
N PRO A 318 -0.55 3.55 12.44
CA PRO A 318 0.03 2.23 12.36
C PRO A 318 0.87 2.09 11.08
N CYS A 319 2.20 1.99 11.25
CA CYS A 319 3.21 2.06 10.19
C CYS A 319 4.19 0.87 10.20
N ALA A 320 3.94 -0.18 10.97
CA ALA A 320 4.85 -1.31 11.12
C ALA A 320 4.41 -2.53 10.30
N THR A 321 3.48 -3.33 10.81
CA THR A 321 3.15 -4.62 10.23
C THR A 321 1.64 -4.88 10.16
N GLN A 322 1.28 -5.88 9.36
CA GLN A 322 -0.10 -6.36 9.28
C GLN A 322 -0.60 -6.85 10.64
N ASN A 323 -1.86 -6.56 10.98
CA ASN A 323 -2.55 -6.98 12.21
C ASN A 323 -1.82 -6.60 13.51
N GLU A 324 -1.14 -5.46 13.52
CA GLU A 324 -0.43 -4.95 14.70
C GLU A 324 -1.32 -4.23 15.72
N LEU A 325 -2.54 -3.87 15.33
CA LEU A 325 -3.52 -3.17 16.16
C LEU A 325 -4.76 -4.03 16.28
N ASP A 326 -4.97 -4.58 17.48
CA ASP A 326 -6.07 -5.47 17.78
C ASP A 326 -7.22 -4.78 18.53
N VAL A 327 -8.22 -5.57 18.97
CA VAL A 327 -9.41 -5.10 19.69
C VAL A 327 -9.07 -4.37 20.99
N GLU A 328 -8.11 -4.87 21.77
CA GLU A 328 -7.74 -4.25 23.05
C GLU A 328 -6.93 -2.97 22.85
N ASP A 329 -6.09 -2.93 21.80
CA ASP A 329 -5.38 -1.74 21.37
C ASP A 329 -6.39 -0.65 20.94
N ALA A 330 -7.40 -1.01 20.13
CA ALA A 330 -8.44 -0.08 19.69
C ALA A 330 -9.21 0.52 20.87
N ARG A 331 -9.66 -0.32 21.80
CA ARG A 331 -10.34 0.15 23.03
C ARG A 331 -9.44 1.04 23.88
N THR A 332 -8.15 0.74 23.92
CA THR A 332 -7.19 1.53 24.70
C THR A 332 -6.93 2.90 24.05
N LEU A 333 -6.77 2.96 22.73
CA LEU A 333 -6.68 4.22 21.99
C LEU A 333 -7.91 5.11 22.24
N LEU A 334 -9.12 4.55 22.19
CA LEU A 334 -10.35 5.27 22.48
C LEU A 334 -10.39 5.81 23.93
N ARG A 335 -10.05 4.97 24.90
CA ARG A 335 -9.97 5.41 26.32
C ARG A 335 -8.95 6.54 26.54
N ASN A 336 -7.87 6.54 25.75
CA ASN A 336 -6.81 7.55 25.82
C ASN A 336 -7.13 8.82 25.05
N GLY A 337 -8.31 8.90 24.39
CA GLY A 337 -8.78 10.10 23.70
C GLY A 337 -8.30 10.21 22.26
N CYS A 338 -7.87 9.12 21.63
CA CYS A 338 -7.52 9.11 20.21
C CYS A 338 -8.76 9.47 19.36
N ILE A 339 -8.61 10.43 18.46
CA ILE A 339 -9.68 10.94 17.58
C ILE A 339 -9.51 10.53 16.12
N CYS A 340 -8.32 10.07 15.74
CA CYS A 340 -8.00 9.74 14.35
C CYS A 340 -7.03 8.57 14.30
N VAL A 341 -7.36 7.56 13.49
CA VAL A 341 -6.47 6.45 13.11
C VAL A 341 -6.32 6.44 11.60
N ALA A 342 -5.10 6.52 11.08
CA ALA A 342 -4.85 6.45 9.65
C ALA A 342 -3.74 5.43 9.34
N GLU A 343 -4.07 4.43 8.54
CA GLU A 343 -3.20 3.31 8.23
C GLU A 343 -2.06 3.68 7.27
N GLY A 344 -0.84 3.70 7.76
CA GLY A 344 0.37 3.85 6.94
C GLY A 344 0.87 2.52 6.38
N ALA A 345 0.76 1.43 7.14
CA ALA A 345 1.03 0.07 6.68
C ALA A 345 -0.17 -0.53 5.91
N ASN A 346 0.01 -1.71 5.33
CA ASN A 346 -1.08 -2.45 4.69
C ASN A 346 -1.77 -3.33 5.72
N MET A 347 -3.09 -3.13 5.92
CA MET A 347 -3.94 -3.88 6.86
C MET A 347 -3.33 -4.03 8.27
N PRO A 348 -2.90 -2.94 8.92
CA PRO A 348 -2.30 -3.03 10.25
C PRO A 348 -3.33 -3.26 11.34
N THR A 349 -4.60 -2.92 11.10
CA THR A 349 -5.72 -3.03 12.04
C THR A 349 -6.51 -4.30 11.74
N THR A 350 -6.84 -5.08 12.77
CA THR A 350 -7.73 -6.25 12.61
C THR A 350 -9.16 -5.79 12.28
N LEU A 351 -9.94 -6.62 11.59
CA LEU A 351 -11.31 -6.27 11.20
C LEU A 351 -12.19 -5.92 12.39
N GLU A 352 -12.09 -6.70 13.46
CA GLU A 352 -12.84 -6.45 14.69
C GLU A 352 -12.44 -5.12 15.36
N ALA A 353 -11.18 -4.71 15.23
CA ALA A 353 -10.71 -3.42 15.72
C ALA A 353 -11.22 -2.25 14.84
N VAL A 354 -11.33 -2.47 13.54
CA VAL A 354 -11.94 -1.50 12.60
C VAL A 354 -13.40 -1.25 13.00
N ASP A 355 -14.18 -2.31 13.26
CA ASP A 355 -15.57 -2.19 13.68
C ASP A 355 -15.70 -1.34 14.95
N ILE A 356 -14.81 -1.53 15.94
CA ILE A 356 -14.78 -0.75 17.17
C ILE A 356 -14.55 0.76 16.89
N PHE A 357 -13.65 1.09 15.97
CA PHE A 357 -13.42 2.49 15.59
C PHE A 357 -14.61 3.12 14.88
N LEU A 358 -15.26 2.36 13.99
CA LEU A 358 -16.45 2.80 13.27
C LEU A 358 -17.64 2.99 14.23
N GLU A 359 -17.88 2.06 15.14
CA GLU A 359 -18.93 2.17 16.18
C GLU A 359 -18.68 3.35 17.13
N ALA A 360 -17.43 3.64 17.45
CA ALA A 360 -17.05 4.79 18.27
C ALA A 360 -17.15 6.12 17.55
N GLY A 361 -17.32 6.13 16.22
CA GLY A 361 -17.45 7.34 15.40
C GLY A 361 -16.17 8.18 15.31
N ILE A 362 -14.98 7.60 15.55
CA ILE A 362 -13.72 8.32 15.33
C ILE A 362 -13.35 8.35 13.85
N LEU A 363 -12.43 9.24 13.48
CA LEU A 363 -11.89 9.29 12.14
C LEU A 363 -10.99 8.07 11.89
N TYR A 364 -11.44 7.14 11.06
CA TYR A 364 -10.66 5.96 10.68
C TYR A 364 -10.43 5.90 9.17
N ALA A 365 -9.17 5.84 8.74
CA ALA A 365 -8.78 5.76 7.33
C ALA A 365 -8.17 4.41 7.00
N PRO A 366 -8.80 3.60 6.10
CA PRO A 366 -8.25 2.32 5.66
C PRO A 366 -7.01 2.52 4.78
N GLY A 367 -6.06 1.60 4.86
CA GLY A 367 -4.79 1.69 4.16
C GLY A 367 -4.91 1.85 2.64
N LYS A 368 -5.91 1.23 2.00
CA LYS A 368 -6.14 1.39 0.55
C LYS A 368 -6.38 2.85 0.11
N ALA A 369 -6.92 3.70 0.99
CA ALA A 369 -7.09 5.12 0.75
C ALA A 369 -5.91 5.93 1.33
N SER A 370 -5.60 5.78 2.61
CA SER A 370 -4.60 6.60 3.30
C SER A 370 -3.18 6.38 2.78
N ASN A 371 -2.76 5.14 2.54
CA ASN A 371 -1.39 4.85 2.07
C ASN A 371 -1.25 4.77 0.53
N ALA A 372 -2.23 5.26 -0.22
CA ALA A 372 -2.19 5.29 -1.68
C ALA A 372 -1.10 6.23 -2.26
N GLY A 373 -0.48 7.06 -1.44
CA GLY A 373 0.57 7.99 -1.87
C GLY A 373 1.73 7.30 -2.59
N GLY A 374 2.12 6.11 -2.14
CA GLY A 374 3.20 5.34 -2.78
C GLY A 374 2.89 4.96 -4.23
N VAL A 375 1.69 4.47 -4.51
CA VAL A 375 1.27 4.15 -5.88
C VAL A 375 0.97 5.41 -6.68
N ALA A 376 0.48 6.48 -6.04
CA ALA A 376 0.30 7.78 -6.69
C ALA A 376 1.62 8.31 -7.25
N VAL A 377 2.68 8.37 -6.45
CA VAL A 377 4.00 8.81 -6.93
C VAL A 377 4.61 7.81 -7.94
N SER A 378 4.28 6.51 -7.85
CA SER A 378 4.64 5.57 -8.93
C SER A 378 3.98 5.95 -10.25
N GLY A 379 2.71 6.36 -10.25
CA GLY A 379 2.03 6.88 -11.44
C GLY A 379 2.62 8.20 -11.95
N LEU A 380 3.02 9.08 -11.02
CA LEU A 380 3.74 10.32 -11.38
C LEU A 380 5.13 10.01 -11.97
N GLU A 381 5.83 8.97 -11.51
CA GLU A 381 7.08 8.49 -12.14
C GLU A 381 6.83 8.02 -13.57
N MET A 382 5.74 7.28 -13.82
CA MET A 382 5.35 6.91 -15.19
C MET A 382 5.13 8.14 -16.07
N SER A 383 4.41 9.15 -15.57
CA SER A 383 4.15 10.38 -16.30
C SER A 383 5.45 11.15 -16.62
N GLN A 384 6.35 11.29 -15.65
CA GLN A 384 7.66 11.92 -15.85
C GLN A 384 8.47 11.17 -16.92
N ASN A 385 8.47 9.84 -16.87
CA ASN A 385 9.19 9.01 -17.85
C ASN A 385 8.61 9.12 -19.26
N ALA A 386 7.27 9.14 -19.39
CA ALA A 386 6.60 9.28 -20.67
C ALA A 386 6.89 10.64 -21.31
N MET A 387 6.94 11.71 -20.52
CA MET A 387 7.30 13.06 -20.96
C MET A 387 8.81 13.26 -21.11
N ARG A 388 9.64 12.35 -20.60
CA ARG A 388 11.12 12.48 -20.50
C ARG A 388 11.54 13.72 -19.69
N LEU A 389 10.81 14.05 -18.66
CA LEU A 389 11.07 15.15 -17.74
C LEU A 389 11.30 14.62 -16.32
N LEU A 390 12.00 15.40 -15.52
CA LEU A 390 12.15 15.19 -14.08
C LEU A 390 11.52 16.40 -13.37
N TRP A 391 10.58 16.13 -12.49
CA TRP A 391 9.98 17.17 -11.64
C TRP A 391 10.80 17.36 -10.36
N THR A 392 10.77 18.57 -9.84
CA THR A 392 11.33 18.90 -8.52
C THR A 392 10.56 18.19 -7.39
N ALA A 393 11.18 18.07 -6.23
CA ALA A 393 10.51 17.50 -5.05
C ALA A 393 9.21 18.25 -4.71
N GLY A 394 9.21 19.59 -4.80
CA GLY A 394 8.02 20.40 -4.54
C GLY A 394 6.89 20.17 -5.55
N GLU A 395 7.19 19.96 -6.82
CA GLU A 395 6.19 19.64 -7.84
C GLU A 395 5.57 18.26 -7.60
N VAL A 396 6.39 17.26 -7.27
CA VAL A 396 5.90 15.90 -6.95
C VAL A 396 5.05 15.91 -5.69
N ASP A 397 5.51 16.60 -4.62
CA ASP A 397 4.78 16.70 -3.35
C ASP A 397 3.44 17.43 -3.50
N SER A 398 3.40 18.53 -4.26
CA SER A 398 2.15 19.25 -4.56
C SER A 398 1.15 18.37 -5.32
N LYS A 399 1.62 17.60 -6.31
CA LYS A 399 0.76 16.67 -7.05
C LYS A 399 0.27 15.53 -6.14
N LEU A 400 1.14 14.98 -5.28
CA LEU A 400 0.77 13.98 -4.29
C LEU A 400 -0.32 14.51 -3.36
N HIS A 401 -0.15 15.71 -2.81
CA HIS A 401 -1.15 16.33 -1.93
C HIS A 401 -2.52 16.45 -2.63
N ASN A 402 -2.55 16.99 -3.87
CA ASN A 402 -3.78 17.11 -4.65
C ASN A 402 -4.44 15.74 -4.91
N ILE A 403 -3.66 14.70 -5.18
CA ILE A 403 -4.20 13.34 -5.35
C ILE A 403 -4.82 12.85 -4.04
N MET A 404 -4.16 13.04 -2.91
CA MET A 404 -4.69 12.60 -1.61
C MET A 404 -5.96 13.36 -1.21
N GLN A 405 -6.06 14.65 -1.52
CA GLN A 405 -7.30 15.42 -1.38
C GLN A 405 -8.42 14.86 -2.25
N SER A 406 -8.12 14.51 -3.49
CA SER A 406 -9.11 13.90 -4.41
C SER A 406 -9.58 12.53 -3.91
N ILE A 407 -8.67 11.70 -3.37
CA ILE A 407 -9.02 10.42 -2.73
C ILE A 407 -9.95 10.65 -1.54
N HIS A 408 -9.59 11.59 -0.68
CA HIS A 408 -10.41 11.94 0.48
C HIS A 408 -11.81 12.40 0.08
N HIS A 409 -11.94 13.31 -0.90
CA HIS A 409 -13.23 13.76 -1.42
C HIS A 409 -14.08 12.62 -1.98
N ALA A 410 -13.47 11.69 -2.71
CA ALA A 410 -14.19 10.52 -3.23
C ALA A 410 -14.67 9.61 -2.09
N CYS A 411 -13.82 9.37 -1.07
CA CYS A 411 -14.21 8.59 0.11
C CYS A 411 -15.37 9.25 0.89
N VAL A 412 -15.35 10.57 1.02
CA VAL A 412 -16.44 11.33 1.66
C VAL A 412 -17.73 11.18 0.86
N HIS A 413 -17.67 11.42 -0.46
CA HIS A 413 -18.86 11.37 -1.33
C HIS A 413 -19.62 10.04 -1.24
N TYR A 414 -18.91 8.92 -1.18
CA TYR A 414 -19.51 7.59 -1.12
C TYR A 414 -19.64 7.02 0.29
N GLY A 415 -18.99 7.63 1.27
CA GLY A 415 -18.95 7.16 2.66
C GLY A 415 -19.84 7.92 3.61
N GLU A 416 -20.49 9.02 3.17
CA GLU A 416 -21.39 9.82 4.00
C GLU A 416 -22.60 9.00 4.44
N GLU A 417 -22.87 8.99 5.73
CA GLU A 417 -23.99 8.30 6.36
C GLU A 417 -25.13 9.29 6.64
N ALA A 418 -26.32 8.76 6.95
CA ALA A 418 -27.53 9.57 7.18
C ALA A 418 -27.42 10.56 8.35
N ASP A 419 -26.55 10.30 9.30
CA ASP A 419 -26.25 11.18 10.46
C ASP A 419 -25.15 12.21 10.18
N GLY A 420 -24.58 12.22 8.97
CA GLY A 420 -23.50 13.11 8.56
C GLY A 420 -22.09 12.61 8.93
N SER A 421 -21.99 11.45 9.57
CA SER A 421 -20.70 10.79 9.79
C SER A 421 -20.14 10.23 8.48
N ILE A 422 -18.82 9.98 8.44
CA ILE A 422 -18.16 9.44 7.24
C ILE A 422 -17.56 8.06 7.55
N ASN A 423 -18.08 7.05 6.87
CA ASN A 423 -17.48 5.73 6.83
C ASN A 423 -16.45 5.67 5.67
N TYR A 424 -15.19 5.96 5.98
CA TYR A 424 -14.11 5.98 4.97
C TYR A 424 -13.81 4.60 4.39
N VAL A 425 -14.09 3.51 5.10
CA VAL A 425 -13.93 2.13 4.58
C VAL A 425 -14.93 1.87 3.46
N LYS A 426 -16.21 2.12 3.72
CA LYS A 426 -17.29 2.05 2.72
C LYS A 426 -17.02 2.99 1.55
N GLY A 427 -16.66 4.24 1.87
CA GLY A 427 -16.36 5.26 0.86
C GLY A 427 -15.23 4.87 -0.08
N ALA A 428 -14.13 4.34 0.45
CA ALA A 428 -12.99 3.90 -0.36
C ALA A 428 -13.35 2.70 -1.26
N ASN A 429 -14.11 1.74 -0.74
CA ASN A 429 -14.52 0.57 -1.52
C ASN A 429 -15.47 0.95 -2.65
N ILE A 430 -16.49 1.77 -2.39
CA ILE A 430 -17.46 2.21 -3.41
C ILE A 430 -16.78 3.12 -4.44
N ALA A 431 -16.00 4.12 -4.02
CA ALA A 431 -15.27 5.00 -4.94
C ALA A 431 -14.35 4.24 -5.88
N GLY A 432 -13.58 3.29 -5.32
CA GLY A 432 -12.70 2.44 -6.10
C GLY A 432 -13.45 1.56 -7.09
N PHE A 433 -14.57 0.97 -6.66
CA PHE A 433 -15.43 0.14 -7.49
C PHE A 433 -16.04 0.92 -8.65
N VAL A 434 -16.75 2.01 -8.37
CA VAL A 434 -17.53 2.78 -9.37
C VAL A 434 -16.65 3.20 -10.54
N LYS A 435 -15.47 3.73 -10.28
CA LYS A 435 -14.57 4.17 -11.35
C LYS A 435 -14.18 3.05 -12.31
N VAL A 436 -13.88 1.87 -11.78
CA VAL A 436 -13.53 0.69 -12.60
C VAL A 436 -14.77 0.13 -13.30
N ALA A 437 -15.85 -0.01 -12.59
CA ALA A 437 -17.11 -0.55 -13.10
C ALA A 437 -17.69 0.29 -14.24
N ASP A 438 -17.69 1.62 -14.11
CA ASP A 438 -18.15 2.53 -15.16
C ASP A 438 -17.28 2.46 -16.40
N ALA A 439 -15.96 2.36 -16.24
CA ALA A 439 -15.06 2.16 -17.35
C ALA A 439 -15.33 0.83 -18.07
N MET A 440 -15.56 -0.26 -17.31
CA MET A 440 -15.89 -1.57 -17.86
C MET A 440 -17.25 -1.55 -18.59
N LEU A 441 -18.24 -0.82 -18.07
CA LEU A 441 -19.53 -0.64 -18.75
C LEU A 441 -19.37 0.13 -20.07
N ALA A 442 -18.61 1.23 -20.05
CA ALA A 442 -18.39 2.07 -21.23
C ALA A 442 -17.61 1.33 -22.34
N GLN A 443 -16.69 0.45 -21.98
CA GLN A 443 -15.87 -0.33 -22.92
C GLN A 443 -16.58 -1.60 -23.43
N GLY A 444 -17.66 -2.02 -22.77
CA GLY A 444 -18.41 -3.21 -23.14
C GLY A 444 -17.78 -4.51 -22.62
N VAL A 445 -18.11 -5.61 -23.27
CA VAL A 445 -17.57 -6.95 -22.93
C VAL A 445 -16.40 -7.25 -23.85
N VAL A 446 -15.20 -7.07 -23.35
CA VAL A 446 -13.93 -7.26 -24.04
C VAL A 446 -13.06 -8.29 -23.32
#